data_064011be3807308f4b383a39b3902f92
#
_entry.id   064011be3807308f4b383a39b3902f92
#
_cell.length_a   1.000
_cell.length_b   1.000
_cell.length_c   1.000
_cell.angle_alpha   90.00
_cell.angle_beta   90.00
_cell.angle_gamma   90.00
#
_symmetry.space_group_name_H-M   'P 1'
#
loop_
_entity.id
_entity.type
_entity.pdbx_description
1 polymer ?
#
loop_
_entity_poly.entity_id
_entity_poly.type
_entity_poly.pdbx_seq_one_letter_code
_entity_poly.pdbx_strand_id
1 'polypeptide(L)'
;DFEYFVHQYPVELAYCLALIHARSRYSITPRWVLKNYPVVENIMHMLRGNPCLAGCSYCRHSLDIHGALKRYFNFDSYRKYAEEALQENAVKAAVTNKSILAIFPTGGGKSLTFQVPALMAGENMKALTIVISPLQSLMKDQVDNLEKSGITDAVTINGLLDPIERAKSIERVENGSACVLYIAPESLRSKTIERLLLGRKIARFVIDEAHCFSVWGQDFRPDYMYIADFIKLIQREKQLDDPIPISCFTATAKQKVIGDIKTYFKDRLSVELELFAANTSRTNLHYEVYNNGNDEEKYNVLRNLIESKDCPVIVYTSSTHRAAMLAEQLREDGFDARAYHGKMDVKQKKENQDAFMAGKVRIIVATSAFGMGVDKKDVGMVIHYEISDSLENYVQEAGRAGRDENITADCYVLFNEQDLDKHFTLLNQTRLNQK
;
A
#
# COMPACT_ATOMS: atom_id res chain seq x y z
N ASP A 1 25.56 20.39 17.25
CA ASP A 1 24.15 20.79 17.19
C ASP A 1 23.51 20.99 18.56
N PHE A 2 23.75 20.09 19.55
CA PHE A 2 23.14 20.24 20.87
C PHE A 2 23.59 21.55 21.57
N GLU A 3 24.87 21.87 21.55
CA GLU A 3 25.42 23.12 22.12
C GLU A 3 24.83 24.37 21.43
N TYR A 4 24.61 24.32 20.12
CA TYR A 4 23.93 25.39 19.40
C TYR A 4 22.54 25.65 19.96
N PHE A 5 21.73 24.62 20.18
CA PHE A 5 20.38 24.76 20.74
C PHE A 5 20.40 25.21 22.21
N VAL A 6 21.40 24.80 23.01
CA VAL A 6 21.58 25.28 24.39
C VAL A 6 21.78 26.78 24.43
N HIS A 7 22.53 27.34 23.49
CA HIS A 7 22.84 28.76 23.46
C HIS A 7 21.78 29.60 22.75
N GLN A 8 21.20 29.11 21.68
CA GLN A 8 20.28 29.90 20.86
C GLN A 8 18.80 29.73 21.24
N TYR A 9 18.42 28.54 21.72
CA TYR A 9 17.04 28.16 21.99
C TYR A 9 16.87 27.39 23.30
N PRO A 10 17.35 27.93 24.43
CA PRO A 10 17.36 27.21 25.72
C PRO A 10 15.96 26.88 26.24
N VAL A 11 14.98 27.73 25.99
CA VAL A 11 13.59 27.56 26.45
C VAL A 11 12.91 26.44 25.63
N GLU A 12 13.03 26.49 24.33
CA GLU A 12 12.49 25.46 23.43
C GLU A 12 13.14 24.11 23.66
N LEU A 13 14.46 24.07 23.91
CA LEU A 13 15.17 22.87 24.29
C LEU A 13 14.65 22.28 25.60
N ALA A 14 14.49 23.12 26.63
CA ALA A 14 13.95 22.70 27.93
C ALA A 14 12.51 22.17 27.79
N TYR A 15 11.67 22.82 26.96
CA TYR A 15 10.33 22.36 26.63
C TYR A 15 10.36 20.98 25.96
N CYS A 16 11.22 20.76 24.97
CA CYS A 16 11.36 19.46 24.29
C CYS A 16 11.79 18.35 25.27
N LEU A 17 12.76 18.63 26.14
CA LEU A 17 13.23 17.69 27.16
C LEU A 17 12.11 17.33 28.14
N ALA A 18 11.30 18.32 28.55
CA ALA A 18 10.16 18.08 29.42
C ALA A 18 9.08 17.21 28.76
N LEU A 19 8.76 17.43 27.49
CA LEU A 19 7.82 16.59 26.72
C LEU A 19 8.31 15.15 26.62
N ILE A 20 9.60 14.96 26.35
CA ILE A 20 10.23 13.63 26.27
C ILE A 20 10.15 12.93 27.63
N HIS A 21 10.40 13.66 28.70
CA HIS A 21 10.36 13.12 30.06
C HIS A 21 8.94 12.71 30.49
N ALA A 22 7.94 13.47 30.09
CA ALA A 22 6.53 13.22 30.44
C ALA A 22 6.02 11.84 29.96
N ARG A 23 6.59 11.29 28.90
CA ARG A 23 6.29 9.95 28.33
C ARG A 23 4.81 9.59 28.15
N SER A 24 3.92 10.55 28.21
CA SER A 24 2.49 10.29 28.04
C SER A 24 2.17 9.93 26.59
N ARG A 25 1.29 8.94 26.37
CA ARG A 25 0.78 8.56 25.04
C ARG A 25 0.15 9.77 24.31
N TYR A 26 -0.40 10.71 25.07
CA TYR A 26 -1.08 11.90 24.54
C TYR A 26 -0.23 13.18 24.58
N SER A 27 1.04 13.10 24.97
CA SER A 27 1.93 14.27 25.01
C SER A 27 2.44 14.57 23.61
N ILE A 28 1.63 15.26 22.83
CA ILE A 28 2.03 15.83 21.54
C ILE A 28 2.30 17.32 21.68
N THR A 29 3.18 17.84 20.83
CA THR A 29 3.40 19.29 20.76
C THR A 29 2.15 19.98 20.24
N PRO A 30 1.54 20.90 21.00
CA PRO A 30 0.37 21.63 20.57
C PRO A 30 0.62 22.41 19.29
N ARG A 31 -0.39 22.51 18.44
CA ARG A 31 -0.31 23.21 17.16
C ARG A 31 0.17 24.65 17.28
N TRP A 32 -0.28 25.37 18.31
CA TRP A 32 0.13 26.75 18.54
C TRP A 32 1.63 26.87 18.84
N VAL A 33 2.23 25.85 19.51
CA VAL A 33 3.68 25.79 19.76
C VAL A 33 4.42 25.59 18.44
N LEU A 34 4.03 24.60 17.63
CA LEU A 34 4.64 24.36 16.33
C LEU A 34 4.54 25.59 15.40
N LYS A 35 3.44 26.33 15.48
CA LYS A 35 3.23 27.53 14.68
C LYS A 35 4.13 28.70 15.12
N ASN A 36 4.23 28.94 16.43
CA ASN A 36 4.93 30.11 16.97
C ASN A 36 6.42 29.83 17.28
N TYR A 37 6.77 28.57 17.46
CA TYR A 37 8.11 28.11 17.79
C TYR A 37 8.51 26.92 16.91
N PRO A 38 8.63 27.08 15.58
CA PRO A 38 8.88 25.99 14.64
C PRO A 38 10.18 25.24 14.93
N VAL A 39 11.17 25.90 15.55
CA VAL A 39 12.44 25.27 15.98
C VAL A 39 12.24 24.09 16.93
N VAL A 40 11.13 24.03 17.66
CA VAL A 40 10.78 22.88 18.52
C VAL A 40 10.75 21.57 17.76
N GLU A 41 10.29 21.57 16.50
CA GLU A 41 10.26 20.37 15.67
C GLU A 41 11.66 19.91 15.29
N ASN A 42 12.56 20.83 14.95
CA ASN A 42 13.96 20.58 14.65
C ASN A 42 14.72 20.03 15.89
N ILE A 43 14.49 20.64 17.05
CA ILE A 43 15.06 20.16 18.31
C ILE A 43 14.58 18.74 18.64
N MET A 44 13.28 18.47 18.49
CA MET A 44 12.73 17.12 18.70
C MET A 44 13.30 16.11 17.70
N HIS A 45 13.53 16.51 16.46
CA HIS A 45 14.18 15.66 15.47
C HIS A 45 15.61 15.33 15.87
N MET A 46 16.38 16.31 16.31
CA MET A 46 17.75 16.10 16.84
C MET A 46 17.75 15.15 18.05
N LEU A 47 16.83 15.34 19.00
CA LEU A 47 16.81 14.57 20.25
C LEU A 47 16.27 13.14 20.07
N ARG A 48 15.36 12.91 19.14
CA ARG A 48 14.60 11.64 19.00
C ARG A 48 14.51 11.10 17.59
N GLY A 49 14.75 11.92 16.58
CA GLY A 49 14.60 11.56 15.18
C GLY A 49 15.80 10.88 14.56
N ASN A 50 16.98 11.07 15.13
CA ASN A 50 18.25 10.53 14.63
C ASN A 50 18.91 9.59 15.63
N PRO A 51 19.58 8.51 15.16
CA PRO A 51 20.42 7.68 16.00
C PRO A 51 21.53 8.53 16.64
N CYS A 52 21.77 8.31 17.91
CA CYS A 52 22.84 8.98 18.65
C CYS A 52 24.04 8.03 18.92
N LEU A 53 24.73 8.23 20.01
CA LEU A 53 25.94 7.49 20.36
C LEU A 53 25.70 5.98 20.51
N ALA A 54 26.71 5.18 20.19
CA ALA A 54 26.73 3.75 20.45
C ALA A 54 26.52 3.47 21.96
N GLY A 55 25.61 2.54 22.28
CA GLY A 55 25.29 2.20 23.68
C GLY A 55 24.12 2.98 24.29
N CYS A 56 23.54 3.96 23.60
CA CYS A 56 22.32 4.64 24.05
C CYS A 56 21.16 3.66 24.22
N SER A 57 20.60 3.57 25.44
CA SER A 57 19.49 2.66 25.75
C SER A 57 18.22 3.03 24.99
N TYR A 58 17.99 4.33 24.77
CA TYR A 58 16.86 4.80 23.96
C TYR A 58 17.01 4.39 22.51
N CYS A 59 18.18 4.62 21.89
CA CYS A 59 18.40 4.24 20.49
C CYS A 59 18.30 2.72 20.28
N ARG A 60 18.80 1.92 21.23
CA ARG A 60 18.63 0.45 21.18
C ARG A 60 17.17 0.05 21.12
N HIS A 61 16.31 0.70 21.93
CA HIS A 61 14.89 0.41 21.93
C HIS A 61 14.19 0.99 20.70
N SER A 62 14.45 2.25 20.35
CA SER A 62 13.78 2.95 19.26
C SER A 62 14.19 2.47 17.86
N LEU A 63 15.33 1.76 17.74
CA LEU A 63 15.82 1.17 16.50
C LEU A 63 15.65 -0.36 16.46
N ASP A 64 15.05 -0.98 17.49
CA ASP A 64 14.81 -2.41 17.54
C ASP A 64 13.62 -2.80 16.66
N ILE A 65 13.91 -2.99 15.39
CA ILE A 65 12.91 -3.38 14.39
C ILE A 65 12.36 -4.80 14.61
N HIS A 66 13.15 -5.72 15.18
CA HIS A 66 12.68 -7.09 15.46
C HIS A 66 11.77 -7.12 16.69
N GLY A 67 12.12 -6.40 17.76
CA GLY A 67 11.25 -6.23 18.90
C GLY A 67 9.95 -5.52 18.56
N ALA A 68 9.98 -4.53 17.66
CA ALA A 68 8.80 -3.86 17.14
C ALA A 68 7.92 -4.80 16.30
N LEU A 69 8.51 -5.58 15.39
CA LEU A 69 7.80 -6.58 14.59
C LEU A 69 7.07 -7.59 15.47
N LYS A 70 7.75 -8.12 16.48
CA LYS A 70 7.16 -9.06 17.44
C LYS A 70 6.04 -8.42 18.25
N ARG A 71 6.25 -7.20 18.74
CA ARG A 71 5.31 -6.48 19.61
C ARG A 71 4.02 -6.09 18.88
N TYR A 72 4.11 -5.58 17.64
CA TYR A 72 2.94 -5.11 16.89
C TYR A 72 2.23 -6.21 16.10
N PHE A 73 2.98 -7.13 15.49
CA PHE A 73 2.42 -8.09 14.54
C PHE A 73 2.58 -9.54 14.95
N ASN A 74 3.27 -9.81 16.07
CA ASN A 74 3.58 -11.16 16.57
C ASN A 74 4.34 -12.05 15.56
N PHE A 75 5.13 -11.44 14.68
CA PHE A 75 6.03 -12.16 13.77
C PHE A 75 7.44 -12.24 14.36
N ASP A 76 8.11 -13.38 14.14
CA ASP A 76 9.46 -13.62 14.67
C ASP A 76 10.56 -13.11 13.72
N SER A 77 10.27 -12.97 12.43
CA SER A 77 11.23 -12.52 11.42
C SER A 77 10.56 -11.78 10.26
N TYR A 78 11.35 -10.92 9.63
CA TYR A 78 10.98 -10.30 8.35
C TYR A 78 11.06 -11.32 7.22
N ARG A 79 10.30 -11.07 6.17
CA ARG A 79 10.29 -11.90 4.97
C ARG A 79 11.59 -11.74 4.20
N LYS A 80 12.16 -12.87 3.76
CA LYS A 80 13.26 -12.90 2.83
C LYS A 80 12.77 -13.07 1.39
N TYR A 81 13.51 -12.55 0.44
CA TYR A 81 13.27 -12.73 -0.99
C TYR A 81 14.52 -13.34 -1.61
N ALA A 82 14.42 -14.56 -2.13
CA ALA A 82 15.57 -15.32 -2.66
C ALA A 82 16.79 -15.26 -1.71
N GLU A 83 16.56 -15.54 -0.42
CA GLU A 83 17.53 -15.48 0.70
C GLU A 83 18.04 -14.07 1.08
N GLU A 84 17.62 -13.01 0.39
CA GLU A 84 17.97 -11.64 0.72
C GLU A 84 17.01 -11.03 1.76
N ALA A 85 17.55 -10.36 2.78
CA ALA A 85 16.81 -9.69 3.84
C ALA A 85 16.27 -8.32 3.40
N LEU A 86 15.70 -8.23 2.20
CA LEU A 86 15.30 -6.94 1.59
C LEU A 86 14.22 -6.20 2.39
N GLN A 87 13.22 -6.93 2.92
CA GLN A 87 12.18 -6.29 3.74
C GLN A 87 12.76 -5.71 5.02
N GLU A 88 13.61 -6.47 5.70
CA GLU A 88 14.29 -6.03 6.92
C GLU A 88 15.18 -4.82 6.65
N ASN A 89 15.96 -4.86 5.58
CA ASN A 89 16.85 -3.77 5.19
C ASN A 89 16.07 -2.49 4.84
N ALA A 90 14.93 -2.61 4.15
CA ALA A 90 14.06 -1.49 3.85
C ALA A 90 13.43 -0.88 5.12
N VAL A 91 12.99 -1.71 6.06
CA VAL A 91 12.49 -1.26 7.38
C VAL A 91 13.59 -0.55 8.16
N LYS A 92 14.80 -1.12 8.21
CA LYS A 92 15.95 -0.53 8.90
C LYS A 92 16.34 0.82 8.29
N ALA A 93 16.38 0.93 6.96
CA ALA A 93 16.62 2.18 6.26
C ALA A 93 15.55 3.24 6.60
N ALA A 94 14.27 2.85 6.61
CA ALA A 94 13.18 3.74 6.97
C ALA A 94 13.28 4.22 8.42
N VAL A 95 13.56 3.33 9.38
CA VAL A 95 13.70 3.69 10.80
C VAL A 95 14.91 4.61 11.05
N THR A 96 15.93 4.54 10.20
CA THR A 96 17.08 5.44 10.23
C THR A 96 16.93 6.69 9.35
N ASN A 97 15.70 7.11 9.07
CA ASN A 97 15.32 8.33 8.32
C ASN A 97 15.77 8.39 6.86
N LYS A 98 16.16 7.26 6.25
CA LYS A 98 16.46 7.22 4.83
C LYS A 98 15.18 7.23 3.99
N SER A 99 15.22 7.91 2.86
CA SER A 99 14.17 7.81 1.85
C SER A 99 14.40 6.57 0.98
N ILE A 100 13.34 5.80 0.72
CA ILE A 100 13.44 4.49 0.07
C ILE A 100 12.47 4.32 -1.10
N LEU A 101 12.86 3.48 -2.05
CA LEU A 101 11.99 2.91 -3.07
C LEU A 101 12.03 1.38 -2.93
N ALA A 102 10.93 0.80 -2.48
CA ALA A 102 10.81 -0.64 -2.29
C ALA A 102 9.92 -1.27 -3.36
N ILE A 103 10.47 -2.25 -4.06
CA ILE A 103 9.79 -2.99 -5.13
C ILE A 103 9.61 -4.42 -4.65
N PHE A 104 8.41 -4.70 -4.18
CA PHE A 104 8.04 -6.02 -3.68
C PHE A 104 6.82 -6.55 -4.44
N PRO A 105 6.75 -7.85 -4.72
CA PRO A 105 5.62 -8.44 -5.42
C PRO A 105 4.32 -8.22 -4.67
N THR A 106 3.20 -8.36 -5.35
CA THR A 106 1.87 -8.35 -4.74
C THR A 106 1.81 -9.46 -3.67
N GLY A 107 1.29 -9.13 -2.47
CA GLY A 107 1.34 -10.06 -1.33
C GLY A 107 2.72 -10.21 -0.67
N GLY A 108 3.74 -9.47 -1.14
CA GLY A 108 5.11 -9.52 -0.65
C GLY A 108 5.37 -8.75 0.66
N GLY A 109 4.34 -8.37 1.43
CA GLY A 109 4.54 -7.71 2.71
C GLY A 109 4.88 -6.22 2.63
N LYS A 110 4.52 -5.52 1.53
CA LYS A 110 4.70 -4.06 1.38
C LYS A 110 4.14 -3.28 2.57
N SER A 111 2.92 -3.61 3.00
CA SER A 111 2.25 -2.90 4.10
C SER A 111 3.04 -2.97 5.39
N LEU A 112 3.52 -4.14 5.78
CA LEU A 112 4.33 -4.33 6.98
C LEU A 112 5.61 -3.47 6.95
N THR A 113 6.22 -3.33 5.77
CA THR A 113 7.49 -2.59 5.59
C THR A 113 7.37 -1.10 5.94
N PHE A 114 6.19 -0.50 5.76
CA PHE A 114 5.96 0.88 6.19
C PHE A 114 5.18 0.99 7.51
N GLN A 115 4.35 0.02 7.87
CA GLN A 115 3.58 0.05 9.12
C GLN A 115 4.48 -0.06 10.35
N VAL A 116 5.50 -0.94 10.33
CA VAL A 116 6.44 -1.06 11.45
C VAL A 116 7.15 0.27 11.72
N PRO A 117 7.83 0.92 10.76
CA PRO A 117 8.45 2.23 11.00
C PRO A 117 7.45 3.31 11.43
N ALA A 118 6.22 3.29 10.89
CA ALA A 118 5.19 4.25 11.25
C ALA A 118 4.75 4.13 12.71
N LEU A 119 4.51 2.91 13.19
CA LEU A 119 4.15 2.64 14.58
C LEU A 119 5.31 2.96 15.53
N MET A 120 6.54 2.62 15.16
CA MET A 120 7.75 2.97 15.92
C MET A 120 7.91 4.50 16.05
N ALA A 121 7.70 5.26 14.97
CA ALA A 121 7.75 6.71 15.00
C ALA A 121 6.64 7.31 15.86
N GLY A 122 5.43 6.75 15.81
CA GLY A 122 4.32 7.13 16.66
C GLY A 122 4.60 6.91 18.13
N GLU A 123 5.15 5.76 18.50
CA GLU A 123 5.51 5.43 19.87
C GLU A 123 6.66 6.30 20.40
N ASN A 124 7.74 6.39 19.64
CA ASN A 124 8.99 7.01 20.09
C ASN A 124 9.00 8.54 20.01
N MET A 125 8.36 9.13 18.99
CA MET A 125 8.44 10.56 18.68
C MET A 125 7.09 11.28 18.68
N LYS A 126 5.99 10.56 18.89
CA LYS A 126 4.61 11.08 18.70
C LYS A 126 4.41 11.68 17.30
N ALA A 127 5.12 11.16 16.33
CA ALA A 127 5.08 11.63 14.95
C ALA A 127 4.01 10.91 14.13
N LEU A 128 3.51 11.61 13.11
CA LEU A 128 2.50 11.10 12.18
C LEU A 128 3.18 10.61 10.91
N THR A 129 2.84 9.42 10.48
CA THR A 129 3.16 8.91 9.13
C THR A 129 1.95 9.04 8.22
N ILE A 130 2.12 9.67 7.07
CA ILE A 130 1.05 9.84 6.08
C ILE A 130 1.24 8.79 4.99
N VAL A 131 0.23 7.95 4.76
CA VAL A 131 0.20 6.96 3.70
C VAL A 131 -0.73 7.44 2.59
N ILE A 132 -0.15 7.75 1.44
CA ILE A 132 -0.87 8.16 0.24
C ILE A 132 -1.09 6.91 -0.62
N SER A 133 -2.36 6.56 -0.82
CA SER A 133 -2.75 5.40 -1.62
C SER A 133 -3.86 5.78 -2.60
N PRO A 134 -3.88 5.22 -3.83
CA PRO A 134 -4.85 5.62 -4.85
C PRO A 134 -6.23 5.03 -4.63
N LEU A 135 -6.41 4.10 -3.70
CA LEU A 135 -7.59 3.26 -3.56
C LEU A 135 -8.23 3.42 -2.19
N GLN A 136 -9.37 4.10 -2.15
CA GLN A 136 -10.09 4.40 -0.91
C GLN A 136 -10.59 3.13 -0.19
N SER A 137 -11.03 2.10 -0.91
CA SER A 137 -11.42 0.82 -0.33
C SER A 137 -10.24 0.11 0.35
N LEU A 138 -9.07 0.11 -0.30
CA LEU A 138 -7.86 -0.50 0.26
C LEU A 138 -7.40 0.20 1.54
N MET A 139 -7.53 1.53 1.63
CA MET A 139 -7.19 2.28 2.84
C MET A 139 -8.04 1.83 4.04
N LYS A 140 -9.35 1.66 3.83
CA LYS A 140 -10.24 1.17 4.88
C LYS A 140 -9.87 -0.25 5.30
N ASP A 141 -9.65 -1.14 4.33
CA ASP A 141 -9.24 -2.52 4.61
C ASP A 141 -7.92 -2.58 5.39
N GLN A 142 -6.96 -1.70 5.10
CA GLN A 142 -5.69 -1.61 5.84
C GLN A 142 -5.93 -1.19 7.30
N VAL A 143 -6.77 -0.19 7.53
CA VAL A 143 -7.12 0.25 8.89
C VAL A 143 -7.87 -0.85 9.65
N ASP A 144 -8.89 -1.46 9.03
CA ASP A 144 -9.68 -2.53 9.63
C ASP A 144 -8.80 -3.76 9.97
N ASN A 145 -7.81 -4.09 9.14
CA ASN A 145 -6.87 -5.18 9.41
C ASN A 145 -5.92 -4.87 10.57
N LEU A 146 -5.45 -3.63 10.70
CA LEU A 146 -4.68 -3.20 11.86
C LEU A 146 -5.52 -3.27 13.14
N GLU A 147 -6.77 -2.82 13.11
CA GLU A 147 -7.69 -2.90 14.25
C GLU A 147 -7.96 -4.36 14.68
N LYS A 148 -8.15 -5.28 13.73
CA LYS A 148 -8.28 -6.72 14.01
C LYS A 148 -7.04 -7.31 14.69
N SER A 149 -5.87 -6.72 14.44
CA SER A 149 -4.61 -7.08 15.09
C SER A 149 -4.39 -6.34 16.43
N GLY A 150 -5.38 -5.59 16.91
CA GLY A 150 -5.30 -4.81 18.13
C GLY A 150 -4.57 -3.48 18.00
N ILE A 151 -4.21 -3.06 16.78
CA ILE A 151 -3.52 -1.80 16.50
C ILE A 151 -4.56 -0.75 16.12
N THR A 152 -4.86 0.14 17.05
CA THR A 152 -5.86 1.19 16.86
C THR A 152 -5.26 2.55 16.46
N ASP A 153 -3.97 2.64 16.21
CA ASP A 153 -3.24 3.89 15.98
C ASP A 153 -3.32 4.40 14.53
N ALA A 154 -4.11 3.74 13.68
CA ALA A 154 -4.32 4.10 12.29
C ALA A 154 -5.73 4.65 12.03
N VAL A 155 -5.82 5.61 11.11
CA VAL A 155 -7.09 6.16 10.62
C VAL A 155 -7.02 6.40 9.12
N THR A 156 -8.19 6.49 8.48
CA THR A 156 -8.30 6.98 7.11
C THR A 156 -9.16 8.23 7.06
N ILE A 157 -8.86 9.12 6.11
CA ILE A 157 -9.70 10.27 5.77
C ILE A 157 -9.92 10.22 4.26
N ASN A 158 -11.08 9.78 3.84
CA ASN A 158 -11.44 9.64 2.43
C ASN A 158 -12.91 10.01 2.17
N GLY A 159 -13.33 9.98 0.92
CA GLY A 159 -14.68 10.36 0.50
C GLY A 159 -15.78 9.33 0.80
N LEU A 160 -15.42 8.12 1.27
CA LEU A 160 -16.38 7.06 1.60
C LEU A 160 -16.85 7.11 3.07
N LEU A 161 -16.15 7.89 3.90
CA LEU A 161 -16.52 8.06 5.30
C LEU A 161 -17.74 8.97 5.45
N ASP A 162 -18.63 8.61 6.36
CA ASP A 162 -19.67 9.54 6.78
C ASP A 162 -19.06 10.75 7.54
N PRO A 163 -19.79 11.87 7.67
CA PRO A 163 -19.27 13.08 8.30
C PRO A 163 -18.83 12.87 9.77
N ILE A 164 -19.46 11.95 10.52
CA ILE A 164 -19.14 11.66 11.91
C ILE A 164 -17.84 10.85 12.00
N GLU A 165 -17.70 9.81 11.19
CA GLU A 165 -16.47 9.00 11.09
C GLU A 165 -15.29 9.87 10.67
N ARG A 166 -15.50 10.75 9.68
CA ARG A 166 -14.49 11.69 9.22
C ARG A 166 -14.05 12.67 10.32
N ALA A 167 -14.99 13.22 11.08
CA ALA A 167 -14.69 14.13 12.19
C ALA A 167 -13.90 13.41 13.29
N LYS A 168 -14.26 12.18 13.66
CA LYS A 168 -13.53 11.35 14.61
C LYS A 168 -12.10 11.04 14.12
N SER A 169 -11.92 10.73 12.85
CA SER A 169 -10.59 10.49 12.27
C SER A 169 -9.70 11.74 12.36
N ILE A 170 -10.25 12.92 12.05
CA ILE A 170 -9.55 14.19 12.18
C ILE A 170 -9.15 14.46 13.64
N GLU A 171 -10.09 14.32 14.58
CA GLU A 171 -9.84 14.49 16.01
C GLU A 171 -8.72 13.56 16.50
N ARG A 172 -8.73 12.29 16.09
CA ARG A 172 -7.71 11.31 16.46
C ARG A 172 -6.31 11.66 15.92
N VAL A 173 -6.24 12.25 14.74
CA VAL A 173 -4.97 12.78 14.24
C VAL A 173 -4.56 14.01 15.04
N GLU A 174 -5.45 14.94 15.31
CA GLU A 174 -5.15 16.17 16.05
C GLU A 174 -4.67 15.92 17.47
N ASN A 175 -5.32 15.00 18.20
CA ASN A 175 -4.99 14.69 19.59
C ASN A 175 -3.84 13.67 19.76
N GLY A 176 -3.32 13.11 18.65
CA GLY A 176 -2.20 12.18 18.65
C GLY A 176 -2.54 10.72 18.97
N SER A 177 -3.83 10.37 19.12
CA SER A 177 -4.26 8.97 19.26
C SER A 177 -4.18 8.16 17.97
N ALA A 178 -3.96 8.84 16.83
CA ALA A 178 -3.58 8.21 15.58
C ALA A 178 -2.18 8.70 15.16
N CYS A 179 -1.31 7.75 14.79
CA CYS A 179 0.03 8.00 14.28
C CYS A 179 0.21 7.56 12.82
N VAL A 180 -0.78 6.90 12.23
CA VAL A 180 -0.81 6.53 10.81
C VAL A 180 -2.09 7.07 10.18
N LEU A 181 -1.93 7.90 9.15
CA LEU A 181 -3.04 8.50 8.40
C LEU A 181 -3.01 8.02 6.95
N TYR A 182 -4.03 7.29 6.55
CA TYR A 182 -4.24 6.92 5.14
C TYR A 182 -5.11 7.97 4.44
N ILE A 183 -4.62 8.51 3.33
CA ILE A 183 -5.34 9.49 2.50
C ILE A 183 -5.16 9.22 1.00
N ALA A 184 -6.14 9.66 0.22
CA ALA A 184 -6.06 9.66 -1.23
C ALA A 184 -5.23 10.86 -1.74
N PRO A 185 -4.52 10.73 -2.88
CA PRO A 185 -3.70 11.81 -3.41
C PRO A 185 -4.48 13.11 -3.70
N GLU A 186 -5.73 13.00 -4.15
CA GLU A 186 -6.62 14.16 -4.35
C GLU A 186 -6.93 14.91 -3.06
N SER A 187 -6.88 14.23 -1.91
CA SER A 187 -7.11 14.85 -0.59
C SER A 187 -6.04 15.86 -0.19
N LEU A 188 -4.85 15.79 -0.80
CA LEU A 188 -3.75 16.76 -0.55
C LEU A 188 -4.11 18.19 -0.96
N ARG A 189 -5.10 18.38 -1.84
CA ARG A 189 -5.61 19.70 -2.22
C ARG A 189 -6.53 20.33 -1.17
N SER A 190 -6.91 19.56 -0.14
CA SER A 190 -7.81 20.02 0.92
C SER A 190 -7.07 20.90 1.95
N LYS A 191 -7.59 22.11 2.17
CA LYS A 191 -7.07 23.00 3.24
C LYS A 191 -7.25 22.41 4.64
N THR A 192 -8.23 21.54 4.83
CA THR A 192 -8.40 20.80 6.10
C THR A 192 -7.22 19.85 6.33
N ILE A 193 -6.83 19.08 5.31
CA ILE A 193 -5.68 18.17 5.39
C ILE A 193 -4.39 18.98 5.60
N GLU A 194 -4.15 20.03 4.83
CA GLU A 194 -2.99 20.91 5.01
C GLU A 194 -2.87 21.40 6.47
N ARG A 195 -3.95 21.96 7.02
CA ARG A 195 -3.99 22.45 8.41
C ARG A 195 -3.75 21.34 9.42
N LEU A 196 -4.32 20.15 9.17
CA LEU A 196 -4.16 18.98 10.04
C LEU A 196 -2.69 18.57 10.11
N LEU A 197 -2.02 18.48 8.97
CA LEU A 197 -0.61 18.07 8.88
C LEU A 197 0.35 19.14 9.44
N LEU A 198 0.06 20.42 9.25
CA LEU A 198 0.82 21.50 9.87
C LEU A 198 0.75 21.48 11.41
N GLY A 199 -0.30 20.89 11.98
CA GLY A 199 -0.47 20.75 13.43
C GLY A 199 0.23 19.54 14.06
N ARG A 200 0.92 18.70 13.27
CA ARG A 200 1.58 17.48 13.73
C ARG A 200 3.04 17.41 13.32
N LYS A 201 3.89 16.80 14.16
CA LYS A 201 5.21 16.34 13.71
C LYS A 201 5.00 15.22 12.68
N ILE A 202 5.63 15.36 11.53
CA ILE A 202 5.56 14.37 10.44
C ILE A 202 6.83 13.53 10.45
N ALA A 203 6.66 12.22 10.56
CA ALA A 203 7.77 11.28 10.50
C ALA A 203 8.17 10.98 9.04
N ARG A 204 7.18 10.77 8.16
CA ARG A 204 7.41 10.26 6.82
C ARG A 204 6.16 10.38 5.94
N PHE A 205 6.37 10.56 4.65
CA PHE A 205 5.36 10.28 3.63
C PHE A 205 5.61 8.90 3.02
N VAL A 206 4.61 8.05 3.06
CA VAL A 206 4.58 6.75 2.39
C VAL A 206 3.71 6.89 1.15
N ILE A 207 4.22 6.46 0.01
CA ILE A 207 3.53 6.55 -1.27
C ILE A 207 3.37 5.14 -1.79
N ASP A 208 2.16 4.62 -1.67
CA ASP A 208 1.78 3.31 -2.19
C ASP A 208 1.47 3.42 -3.68
N GLU A 209 1.64 2.31 -4.39
CA GLU A 209 1.48 2.21 -5.84
C GLU A 209 2.23 3.33 -6.60
N ALA A 210 3.49 3.55 -6.24
CA ALA A 210 4.31 4.65 -6.78
C ALA A 210 4.50 4.57 -8.31
N HIS A 211 4.15 3.47 -8.98
CA HIS A 211 4.12 3.41 -10.44
C HIS A 211 3.13 4.42 -11.06
N CYS A 212 2.16 4.92 -10.28
CA CYS A 212 1.23 5.98 -10.71
C CYS A 212 1.91 7.32 -11.06
N PHE A 213 3.18 7.54 -10.68
CA PHE A 213 3.97 8.68 -11.14
C PHE A 213 4.37 8.62 -12.61
N SER A 214 4.46 7.43 -13.18
CA SER A 214 5.00 7.24 -14.52
C SER A 214 3.89 7.03 -15.53
N VAL A 215 3.95 7.78 -16.64
CA VAL A 215 3.07 7.55 -17.81
C VAL A 215 3.30 6.17 -18.46
N TRP A 216 4.41 5.53 -18.13
CA TRP A 216 4.75 4.16 -18.52
C TRP A 216 4.32 3.12 -17.49
N GLY A 217 3.77 3.59 -16.35
CA GLY A 217 3.08 2.78 -15.37
C GLY A 217 1.70 2.39 -15.88
N GLN A 218 1.08 1.41 -15.23
CA GLN A 218 -0.24 0.89 -15.62
C GLN A 218 -1.40 1.86 -15.35
N ASP A 219 -1.24 2.71 -14.35
CA ASP A 219 -2.31 3.58 -13.84
C ASP A 219 -1.73 4.97 -13.50
N PHE A 220 -1.32 5.68 -14.56
CA PHE A 220 -0.85 7.07 -14.37
C PHE A 220 -1.98 7.93 -13.79
N ARG A 221 -1.67 8.60 -12.67
CA ARG A 221 -2.61 9.48 -11.98
C ARG A 221 -2.05 10.90 -11.86
N PRO A 222 -2.67 11.90 -12.50
CA PRO A 222 -2.20 13.28 -12.43
C PRO A 222 -2.07 13.82 -11.00
N ASP A 223 -2.90 13.36 -10.05
CA ASP A 223 -2.84 13.81 -8.65
C ASP A 223 -1.56 13.38 -7.94
N TYR A 224 -0.88 12.32 -8.39
CA TYR A 224 0.44 11.93 -7.89
C TYR A 224 1.49 12.99 -8.18
N MET A 225 1.37 13.72 -9.29
CA MET A 225 2.31 14.78 -9.65
C MET A 225 2.27 15.99 -8.70
N TYR A 226 1.23 16.10 -7.88
CA TYR A 226 1.12 17.15 -6.88
C TYR A 226 1.78 16.80 -5.53
N ILE A 227 2.11 15.54 -5.29
CA ILE A 227 2.62 15.05 -3.99
C ILE A 227 3.89 15.80 -3.57
N ALA A 228 4.87 15.94 -4.47
CA ALA A 228 6.12 16.64 -4.13
C ALA A 228 5.90 18.13 -3.84
N ASP A 229 5.04 18.81 -4.60
CA ASP A 229 4.71 20.20 -4.37
C ASP A 229 4.04 20.40 -3.00
N PHE A 230 3.16 19.47 -2.62
CA PHE A 230 2.52 19.47 -1.31
C PHE A 230 3.54 19.22 -0.18
N ILE A 231 4.44 18.25 -0.31
CA ILE A 231 5.50 17.98 0.68
C ILE A 231 6.39 19.22 0.83
N LYS A 232 6.78 19.84 -0.27
CA LYS A 232 7.57 21.08 -0.27
C LYS A 232 6.85 22.22 0.43
N LEU A 233 5.53 22.36 0.22
CA LEU A 233 4.70 23.32 0.93
C LEU A 233 4.75 23.08 2.45
N ILE A 234 4.52 21.84 2.89
CA ILE A 234 4.54 21.49 4.31
C ILE A 234 5.92 21.78 4.93
N GLN A 235 7.01 21.37 4.28
CA GLN A 235 8.38 21.61 4.77
C GLN A 235 8.65 23.09 4.95
N ARG A 236 8.26 23.91 3.96
CA ARG A 236 8.43 25.37 4.02
C ARG A 236 7.61 26.00 5.14
N GLU A 237 6.33 25.67 5.24
CA GLU A 237 5.44 26.25 6.27
C GLU A 237 5.85 25.84 7.69
N LYS A 238 6.47 24.66 7.84
CA LYS A 238 7.01 24.16 9.11
C LYS A 238 8.44 24.62 9.39
N GLN A 239 9.10 25.26 8.45
CA GLN A 239 10.49 25.73 8.54
C GLN A 239 11.46 24.60 8.95
N LEU A 240 11.33 23.43 8.30
CA LEU A 240 12.18 22.28 8.58
C LEU A 240 13.55 22.43 7.95
N ASP A 241 14.60 22.15 8.72
CA ASP A 241 16.00 22.16 8.25
C ASP A 241 16.29 20.94 7.36
N ASP A 242 15.75 19.77 7.76
CA ASP A 242 15.91 18.52 7.02
C ASP A 242 14.66 18.16 6.22
N PRO A 243 14.80 17.53 5.04
CA PRO A 243 13.67 17.08 4.25
C PRO A 243 12.92 15.94 4.98
N ILE A 244 11.59 15.94 4.86
CA ILE A 244 10.77 14.86 5.39
C ILE A 244 11.06 13.58 4.58
N PRO A 245 11.43 12.46 5.24
CA PRO A 245 11.71 11.22 4.55
C PRO A 245 10.53 10.67 3.75
N ILE A 246 10.81 10.00 2.64
CA ILE A 246 9.82 9.44 1.72
C ILE A 246 10.06 7.94 1.57
N SER A 247 8.98 7.16 1.58
CA SER A 247 9.00 5.74 1.24
C SER A 247 8.03 5.46 0.10
N CYS A 248 8.56 5.07 -1.06
CA CYS A 248 7.77 4.68 -2.22
C CYS A 248 7.68 3.16 -2.30
N PHE A 249 6.48 2.66 -2.57
CA PHE A 249 6.21 1.22 -2.72
C PHE A 249 5.52 0.95 -4.06
N THR A 250 5.97 -0.08 -4.77
CA THR A 250 5.33 -0.55 -5.99
C THR A 250 5.60 -2.05 -6.20
N ALA A 251 4.73 -2.71 -6.96
CA ALA A 251 4.99 -4.07 -7.45
C ALA A 251 5.71 -4.09 -8.81
N THR A 252 5.82 -2.92 -9.48
CA THR A 252 6.37 -2.82 -10.84
C THR A 252 7.88 -2.63 -10.81
N ALA A 253 8.61 -3.56 -11.43
CA ALA A 253 10.07 -3.56 -11.54
C ALA A 253 10.60 -2.99 -12.88
N LYS A 254 9.77 -2.34 -13.71
CA LYS A 254 10.22 -1.73 -14.97
C LYS A 254 11.26 -0.63 -14.69
N GLN A 255 12.44 -0.73 -15.30
CA GLN A 255 13.55 0.21 -15.10
C GLN A 255 13.16 1.67 -15.40
N LYS A 256 12.29 1.87 -16.41
CA LYS A 256 11.81 3.20 -16.77
C LYS A 256 10.94 3.80 -15.67
N VAL A 257 10.02 3.02 -15.08
CA VAL A 257 9.17 3.46 -13.96
C VAL A 257 10.03 3.79 -12.74
N ILE A 258 11.01 2.95 -12.42
CA ILE A 258 11.98 3.19 -11.34
C ILE A 258 12.74 4.50 -11.56
N GLY A 259 13.22 4.72 -12.79
CA GLY A 259 13.90 5.93 -13.20
C GLY A 259 13.03 7.17 -13.03
N ASP A 260 11.79 7.14 -13.51
CA ASP A 260 10.84 8.23 -13.41
C ASP A 260 10.54 8.60 -11.95
N ILE A 261 10.31 7.62 -11.07
CA ILE A 261 10.07 7.85 -9.64
C ILE A 261 11.29 8.52 -8.98
N LYS A 262 12.50 7.97 -9.21
CA LYS A 262 13.73 8.54 -8.65
C LYS A 262 13.99 9.96 -9.12
N THR A 263 13.86 10.20 -10.41
CA THR A 263 14.04 11.53 -11.03
C THR A 263 13.03 12.53 -10.47
N TYR A 264 11.76 12.14 -10.36
CA TYR A 264 10.72 13.00 -9.82
C TYR A 264 11.05 13.54 -8.42
N PHE A 265 11.45 12.68 -7.48
CA PHE A 265 11.77 13.10 -6.11
C PHE A 265 13.12 13.84 -6.02
N LYS A 266 14.10 13.44 -6.82
CA LYS A 266 15.37 14.15 -6.91
C LYS A 266 15.21 15.58 -7.42
N ASP A 267 14.47 15.76 -8.51
CA ASP A 267 14.31 17.08 -9.14
C ASP A 267 13.40 18.02 -8.32
N ARG A 268 12.35 17.46 -7.70
CA ARG A 268 11.35 18.28 -7.00
C ARG A 268 11.71 18.56 -5.54
N LEU A 269 12.32 17.61 -4.84
CA LEU A 269 12.58 17.67 -3.40
C LEU A 269 14.06 17.52 -3.03
N SER A 270 14.95 17.29 -4.00
CA SER A 270 16.37 16.96 -3.78
C SER A 270 16.55 15.73 -2.89
N VAL A 271 15.60 14.76 -2.98
CA VAL A 271 15.61 13.53 -2.20
C VAL A 271 16.08 12.38 -3.09
N GLU A 272 17.09 11.66 -2.62
CA GLU A 272 17.54 10.40 -3.22
C GLU A 272 16.89 9.21 -2.56
N LEU A 273 16.35 8.29 -3.38
CA LEU A 273 15.68 7.08 -2.91
C LEU A 273 16.64 5.89 -2.96
N GLU A 274 16.90 5.27 -1.79
CA GLU A 274 17.61 3.99 -1.70
C GLU A 274 16.71 2.87 -2.24
N LEU A 275 17.21 2.06 -3.18
CA LEU A 275 16.42 1.05 -3.88
C LEU A 275 16.52 -0.31 -3.18
N PHE A 276 15.37 -0.89 -2.86
CA PHE A 276 15.20 -2.26 -2.39
C PHE A 276 14.28 -3.00 -3.37
N ALA A 277 14.84 -3.78 -4.28
CA ALA A 277 14.09 -4.46 -5.32
C ALA A 277 14.21 -5.98 -5.16
N ALA A 278 13.09 -6.62 -4.84
CA ALA A 278 13.01 -8.07 -4.83
C ALA A 278 12.97 -8.61 -6.26
N ASN A 279 13.66 -9.72 -6.49
CA ASN A 279 13.45 -10.48 -7.71
C ASN A 279 12.02 -11.05 -7.66
N THR A 280 11.19 -10.66 -8.63
CA THR A 280 9.73 -10.92 -8.60
C THR A 280 9.35 -12.34 -9.02
N SER A 281 10.32 -13.22 -9.24
CA SER A 281 10.07 -14.62 -9.59
C SER A 281 9.45 -15.35 -8.39
N ARG A 282 8.17 -15.70 -8.51
CA ARG A 282 7.45 -16.50 -7.53
C ARG A 282 7.57 -17.98 -7.89
N THR A 283 8.36 -18.71 -7.11
CA THR A 283 8.65 -20.13 -7.34
C THR A 283 7.50 -21.06 -6.96
N ASN A 284 6.54 -20.59 -6.19
CA ASN A 284 5.36 -21.35 -5.77
C ASN A 284 4.17 -21.21 -6.75
N LEU A 285 4.33 -20.48 -7.86
CA LEU A 285 3.31 -20.36 -8.90
C LEU A 285 3.73 -21.17 -10.14
N HIS A 286 2.81 -22.04 -10.55
CA HIS A 286 2.92 -22.78 -11.79
C HIS A 286 2.10 -22.08 -12.89
N TYR A 287 2.73 -21.77 -14.03
CA TYR A 287 2.08 -21.06 -15.13
C TYR A 287 1.88 -21.98 -16.32
N GLU A 288 0.68 -22.01 -16.88
CA GLU A 288 0.37 -22.79 -18.06
C GLU A 288 -0.63 -22.05 -18.96
N VAL A 289 -0.48 -22.23 -20.28
CA VAL A 289 -1.29 -21.56 -21.29
C VAL A 289 -1.97 -22.60 -22.17
N TYR A 290 -3.29 -22.51 -22.31
CA TYR A 290 -4.10 -23.37 -23.15
C TYR A 290 -4.63 -22.60 -24.37
N ASN A 291 -4.31 -23.09 -25.56
CA ASN A 291 -4.91 -22.63 -26.80
C ASN A 291 -6.09 -23.53 -27.15
N ASN A 292 -7.28 -22.98 -27.20
CA ASN A 292 -8.53 -23.69 -27.43
C ASN A 292 -9.09 -23.33 -28.80
N GLY A 293 -9.66 -24.31 -29.52
CA GLY A 293 -10.20 -24.11 -30.86
C GLY A 293 -11.47 -23.25 -30.90
N ASN A 294 -12.30 -23.32 -29.84
CA ASN A 294 -13.54 -22.57 -29.75
C ASN A 294 -13.96 -22.32 -28.28
N ASP A 295 -15.03 -21.57 -28.08
CA ASP A 295 -15.56 -21.21 -26.73
C ASP A 295 -16.06 -22.44 -25.96
N GLU A 296 -16.57 -23.48 -26.63
CA GLU A 296 -17.05 -24.71 -25.98
C GLU A 296 -15.88 -25.54 -25.42
N GLU A 297 -14.84 -25.73 -26.21
CA GLU A 297 -13.61 -26.39 -25.73
C GLU A 297 -13.00 -25.64 -24.56
N LYS A 298 -12.94 -24.32 -24.69
CA LYS A 298 -12.42 -23.42 -23.64
C LYS A 298 -13.20 -23.55 -22.33
N TYR A 299 -14.52 -23.63 -22.39
CA TYR A 299 -15.36 -23.82 -21.23
C TYR A 299 -15.16 -25.23 -20.62
N ASN A 300 -15.05 -26.26 -21.44
CA ASN A 300 -14.75 -27.60 -20.96
C ASN A 300 -13.40 -27.69 -20.26
N VAL A 301 -12.37 -27.02 -20.78
CA VAL A 301 -11.06 -26.91 -20.13
C VAL A 301 -11.19 -26.21 -18.78
N LEU A 302 -11.92 -25.08 -18.70
CA LEU A 302 -12.18 -24.37 -17.45
C LEU A 302 -12.79 -25.29 -16.39
N ARG A 303 -13.84 -26.05 -16.76
CA ARG A 303 -14.49 -27.00 -15.82
C ARG A 303 -13.51 -28.06 -15.32
N ASN A 304 -12.77 -28.69 -16.21
CA ASN A 304 -11.79 -29.73 -15.86
C ASN A 304 -10.71 -29.18 -14.91
N LEU A 305 -10.23 -27.95 -15.12
CA LEU A 305 -9.26 -27.30 -14.23
C LEU A 305 -9.86 -27.05 -12.85
N ILE A 306 -11.08 -26.53 -12.76
CA ILE A 306 -11.77 -26.28 -11.50
C ILE A 306 -12.04 -27.59 -10.73
N GLU A 307 -12.38 -28.68 -11.43
CA GLU A 307 -12.62 -30.01 -10.84
C GLU A 307 -11.33 -30.67 -10.36
N SER A 308 -10.20 -30.36 -11.01
CA SER A 308 -8.92 -31.02 -10.73
C SER A 308 -8.35 -30.76 -9.33
N LYS A 309 -8.76 -29.66 -8.68
CA LYS A 309 -8.20 -29.23 -7.39
C LYS A 309 -9.28 -28.58 -6.52
N ASP A 310 -9.46 -29.08 -5.31
CA ASP A 310 -10.39 -28.48 -4.35
C ASP A 310 -9.73 -27.31 -3.59
N CYS A 311 -9.79 -26.12 -4.19
CA CYS A 311 -9.22 -24.90 -3.63
C CYS A 311 -10.06 -23.67 -4.05
N PRO A 312 -9.92 -22.52 -3.39
CA PRO A 312 -10.50 -21.27 -3.86
C PRO A 312 -9.92 -20.88 -5.21
N VAL A 313 -10.80 -20.48 -6.14
CA VAL A 313 -10.49 -20.17 -7.54
C VAL A 313 -10.94 -18.76 -7.90
N ILE A 314 -10.08 -18.01 -8.58
CA ILE A 314 -10.45 -16.75 -9.22
C ILE A 314 -10.39 -16.93 -10.73
N VAL A 315 -11.50 -16.61 -11.42
CA VAL A 315 -11.58 -16.66 -12.89
C VAL A 315 -11.71 -15.22 -13.40
N TYR A 316 -10.74 -14.77 -14.18
CA TYR A 316 -10.73 -13.44 -14.78
C TYR A 316 -11.30 -13.43 -16.18
N THR A 317 -12.12 -12.41 -16.48
CA THR A 317 -12.72 -12.15 -17.80
C THR A 317 -12.53 -10.68 -18.19
N SER A 318 -12.55 -10.39 -19.49
CA SER A 318 -12.34 -9.04 -20.02
C SER A 318 -13.55 -8.11 -19.88
N SER A 319 -14.75 -8.65 -19.67
CA SER A 319 -15.99 -7.86 -19.63
C SER A 319 -16.94 -8.23 -18.50
N THR A 320 -17.72 -7.24 -18.06
CA THR A 320 -18.73 -7.39 -17.01
C THR A 320 -19.84 -8.39 -17.41
N HIS A 321 -20.21 -8.38 -18.69
CA HIS A 321 -21.21 -9.30 -19.23
C HIS A 321 -20.70 -10.75 -19.20
N ARG A 322 -19.46 -10.96 -19.64
CA ARG A 322 -18.83 -12.29 -19.63
C ARG A 322 -18.69 -12.83 -18.21
N ALA A 323 -18.31 -11.97 -17.24
CA ALA A 323 -18.21 -12.37 -15.83
C ALA A 323 -19.55 -12.87 -15.27
N ALA A 324 -20.63 -12.15 -15.56
CA ALA A 324 -21.97 -12.53 -15.12
C ALA A 324 -22.45 -13.84 -15.77
N MET A 325 -22.33 -13.95 -17.09
CA MET A 325 -22.73 -15.15 -17.84
C MET A 325 -21.94 -16.40 -17.42
N LEU A 326 -20.63 -16.28 -17.29
CA LEU A 326 -19.77 -17.42 -16.95
C LEU A 326 -20.04 -17.90 -15.51
N ALA A 327 -20.29 -16.97 -14.57
CA ALA A 327 -20.68 -17.32 -13.22
C ALA A 327 -22.03 -18.05 -13.17
N GLU A 328 -23.00 -17.64 -14.00
CA GLU A 328 -24.29 -18.31 -14.12
C GLU A 328 -24.13 -19.73 -14.70
N GLN A 329 -23.42 -19.85 -15.80
CA GLN A 329 -23.17 -21.13 -16.47
C GLN A 329 -22.47 -22.14 -15.54
N LEU A 330 -21.48 -21.68 -14.74
CA LEU A 330 -20.85 -22.52 -13.73
C LEU A 330 -21.82 -22.96 -12.64
N ARG A 331 -22.76 -22.10 -12.22
CA ARG A 331 -23.79 -22.47 -11.23
C ARG A 331 -24.79 -23.50 -11.79
N GLU A 332 -25.19 -23.35 -13.06
CA GLU A 332 -26.06 -24.32 -13.75
C GLU A 332 -25.39 -25.70 -13.81
N ASP A 333 -24.06 -25.74 -13.94
CA ASP A 333 -23.26 -26.97 -13.89
C ASP A 333 -22.94 -27.47 -12.46
N GLY A 334 -23.51 -26.81 -11.44
CA GLY A 334 -23.41 -27.25 -10.05
C GLY A 334 -22.20 -26.72 -9.28
N PHE A 335 -21.43 -25.77 -9.83
CA PHE A 335 -20.33 -25.13 -9.12
C PHE A 335 -20.82 -23.99 -8.24
N ASP A 336 -20.18 -23.81 -7.06
CA ASP A 336 -20.43 -22.65 -6.20
C ASP A 336 -19.64 -21.46 -6.70
N ALA A 337 -20.22 -20.73 -7.66
CA ALA A 337 -19.60 -19.60 -8.34
C ALA A 337 -20.43 -18.32 -8.19
N ARG A 338 -19.74 -17.18 -7.99
CA ARG A 338 -20.34 -15.85 -7.96
C ARG A 338 -19.59 -14.88 -8.85
N ALA A 339 -20.33 -13.92 -9.43
CA ALA A 339 -19.75 -12.84 -10.23
C ALA A 339 -19.25 -11.69 -9.36
N TYR A 340 -18.22 -10.98 -9.85
CA TYR A 340 -17.76 -9.71 -9.29
C TYR A 340 -17.28 -8.76 -10.40
N HIS A 341 -17.98 -7.65 -10.61
CA HIS A 341 -17.61 -6.67 -11.62
C HIS A 341 -18.10 -5.25 -11.32
N GLY A 342 -17.58 -4.26 -12.04
CA GLY A 342 -17.82 -2.84 -11.78
C GLY A 342 -19.28 -2.38 -11.81
N LYS A 343 -20.13 -3.03 -12.62
CA LYS A 343 -21.54 -2.66 -12.80
C LYS A 343 -22.50 -3.27 -11.76
N MET A 344 -22.00 -4.10 -10.83
CA MET A 344 -22.83 -4.64 -9.76
C MET A 344 -23.14 -3.59 -8.70
N ASP A 345 -24.27 -3.76 -8.01
CA ASP A 345 -24.60 -3.00 -6.82
C ASP A 345 -23.53 -3.16 -5.73
N VAL A 346 -23.24 -2.06 -5.01
CA VAL A 346 -22.18 -2.03 -3.99
C VAL A 346 -22.39 -3.06 -2.90
N LYS A 347 -23.66 -3.27 -2.48
CA LYS A 347 -24.01 -4.26 -1.45
C LYS A 347 -23.74 -5.68 -1.94
N GLN A 348 -24.18 -6.00 -3.15
CA GLN A 348 -23.97 -7.32 -3.75
C GLN A 348 -22.48 -7.62 -4.00
N LYS A 349 -21.70 -6.62 -4.43
CA LYS A 349 -20.24 -6.74 -4.53
C LYS A 349 -19.62 -7.16 -3.22
N LYS A 350 -19.98 -6.43 -2.16
CA LYS A 350 -19.45 -6.67 -0.81
C LYS A 350 -19.85 -8.07 -0.33
N GLU A 351 -21.11 -8.45 -0.48
CA GLU A 351 -21.60 -9.80 -0.09
C GLU A 351 -20.87 -10.91 -0.82
N ASN A 352 -20.62 -10.78 -2.13
CA ASN A 352 -19.90 -11.79 -2.90
C ASN A 352 -18.43 -11.87 -2.51
N GLN A 353 -17.78 -10.72 -2.29
CA GLN A 353 -16.41 -10.65 -1.82
C GLN A 353 -16.27 -11.26 -0.42
N ASP A 354 -17.13 -10.87 0.53
CA ASP A 354 -17.09 -11.37 1.91
C ASP A 354 -17.33 -12.89 1.96
N ALA A 355 -18.26 -13.39 1.13
CA ALA A 355 -18.53 -14.82 1.03
C ALA A 355 -17.31 -15.61 0.49
N PHE A 356 -16.61 -15.08 -0.51
CA PHE A 356 -15.40 -15.68 -1.04
C PHE A 356 -14.25 -15.62 -0.01
N MET A 357 -14.06 -14.47 0.63
CA MET A 357 -13.04 -14.30 1.68
C MET A 357 -13.26 -15.25 2.86
N ALA A 358 -14.51 -15.46 3.26
CA ALA A 358 -14.89 -16.38 4.34
C ALA A 358 -14.87 -17.88 3.94
N GLY A 359 -14.56 -18.20 2.67
CA GLY A 359 -14.58 -19.57 2.17
C GLY A 359 -15.99 -20.17 1.99
N LYS A 360 -17.05 -19.34 2.07
CA LYS A 360 -18.44 -19.76 1.83
C LYS A 360 -18.75 -19.92 0.34
N VAL A 361 -17.95 -19.33 -0.53
CA VAL A 361 -18.03 -19.44 -1.97
C VAL A 361 -16.64 -19.82 -2.47
N ARG A 362 -16.57 -20.85 -3.29
CA ARG A 362 -15.31 -21.40 -3.79
C ARG A 362 -14.77 -20.66 -5.00
N ILE A 363 -15.64 -20.18 -5.90
CA ILE A 363 -15.26 -19.61 -7.19
C ILE A 363 -15.78 -18.20 -7.32
N ILE A 364 -14.88 -17.26 -7.64
CA ILE A 364 -15.27 -15.91 -8.04
C ILE A 364 -14.93 -15.70 -9.52
N VAL A 365 -15.91 -15.28 -10.30
CA VAL A 365 -15.72 -14.92 -11.72
C VAL A 365 -15.75 -13.40 -11.81
N ALA A 366 -14.64 -12.80 -12.22
CA ALA A 366 -14.43 -11.37 -12.05
C ALA A 366 -13.81 -10.70 -13.28
N THR A 367 -14.00 -9.38 -13.35
CA THR A 367 -13.15 -8.50 -14.16
C THR A 367 -11.95 -8.03 -13.33
N SER A 368 -11.03 -7.29 -13.93
CA SER A 368 -9.88 -6.64 -13.25
C SER A 368 -10.29 -5.79 -12.04
N ALA A 369 -11.58 -5.42 -11.91
CA ALA A 369 -12.13 -4.75 -10.75
C ALA A 369 -12.05 -5.58 -9.45
N PHE A 370 -11.96 -6.91 -9.55
CA PHE A 370 -11.75 -7.79 -8.42
C PHE A 370 -10.26 -7.97 -8.20
N GLY A 371 -9.77 -7.35 -7.19
CA GLY A 371 -8.37 -7.55 -6.97
C GLY A 371 -7.73 -6.49 -6.10
N MET A 372 -8.12 -5.26 -6.22
CA MET A 372 -7.62 -4.21 -5.35
C MET A 372 -8.23 -4.40 -3.96
N GLY A 373 -7.37 -4.75 -2.97
CA GLY A 373 -7.79 -4.98 -1.59
C GLY A 373 -8.16 -6.43 -1.21
N VAL A 374 -8.17 -7.38 -2.13
CA VAL A 374 -8.45 -8.79 -1.82
C VAL A 374 -7.17 -9.48 -1.35
N ASP A 375 -7.08 -9.80 -0.06
CA ASP A 375 -5.94 -10.50 0.56
C ASP A 375 -6.35 -11.88 1.09
N LYS A 376 -6.77 -12.77 0.20
CA LYS A 376 -7.05 -14.17 0.52
C LYS A 376 -5.80 -15.02 0.30
N LYS A 377 -5.28 -15.64 1.36
CA LYS A 377 -3.98 -16.32 1.35
C LYS A 377 -4.00 -17.68 0.67
N ASP A 378 -5.14 -18.35 0.69
CA ASP A 378 -5.34 -19.74 0.29
C ASP A 378 -5.89 -19.92 -1.13
N VAL A 379 -5.82 -18.90 -1.98
CA VAL A 379 -6.21 -19.03 -3.39
C VAL A 379 -5.23 -19.99 -4.08
N GLY A 380 -5.74 -21.16 -4.45
CA GLY A 380 -4.93 -22.20 -5.07
C GLY A 380 -4.91 -22.18 -6.60
N MET A 381 -5.79 -21.38 -7.22
CA MET A 381 -5.88 -21.31 -8.67
C MET A 381 -6.38 -19.94 -9.13
N VAL A 382 -5.69 -19.38 -10.15
CA VAL A 382 -6.15 -18.19 -10.89
C VAL A 382 -6.22 -18.56 -12.37
N ILE A 383 -7.38 -18.39 -12.98
CA ILE A 383 -7.63 -18.72 -14.38
C ILE A 383 -8.00 -17.44 -15.13
N HIS A 384 -7.22 -17.08 -16.12
CA HIS A 384 -7.59 -16.06 -17.09
C HIS A 384 -8.38 -16.74 -18.23
N TYR A 385 -9.69 -16.62 -18.19
CA TYR A 385 -10.59 -17.13 -19.23
C TYR A 385 -10.47 -16.34 -20.53
N GLU A 386 -9.97 -15.13 -20.43
CA GLU A 386 -9.58 -14.25 -21.54
C GLU A 386 -8.28 -13.57 -21.18
N ILE A 387 -7.48 -13.19 -22.19
CA ILE A 387 -6.17 -12.57 -21.99
C ILE A 387 -6.32 -11.22 -21.28
N SER A 388 -5.46 -10.94 -20.31
CA SER A 388 -5.37 -9.64 -19.64
C SER A 388 -4.92 -8.53 -20.59
N ASP A 389 -5.31 -7.29 -20.31
CA ASP A 389 -4.99 -6.11 -21.12
C ASP A 389 -3.47 -5.84 -21.23
N SER A 390 -2.70 -6.29 -20.26
CA SER A 390 -1.24 -6.18 -20.24
C SER A 390 -0.60 -7.31 -19.44
N LEU A 391 0.70 -7.56 -19.71
CA LEU A 391 1.47 -8.54 -18.93
C LEU A 391 1.53 -8.16 -17.44
N GLU A 392 1.55 -6.87 -17.13
CA GLU A 392 1.58 -6.38 -15.76
C GLU A 392 0.26 -6.66 -15.03
N ASN A 393 -0.88 -6.42 -15.69
CA ASN A 393 -2.20 -6.78 -15.14
C ASN A 393 -2.27 -8.27 -14.90
N TYR A 394 -1.79 -9.08 -15.86
CA TYR A 394 -1.69 -10.52 -15.70
C TYR A 394 -0.88 -10.90 -14.46
N VAL A 395 0.32 -10.35 -14.29
CA VAL A 395 1.19 -10.65 -13.14
C VAL A 395 0.54 -10.24 -11.81
N GLN A 396 -0.16 -9.11 -11.76
CA GLN A 396 -0.89 -8.67 -10.56
C GLN A 396 -2.07 -9.59 -10.25
N GLU A 397 -2.83 -10.00 -11.25
CA GLU A 397 -3.98 -10.88 -11.14
C GLU A 397 -3.56 -12.31 -10.79
N ALA A 398 -2.59 -12.87 -11.50
CA ALA A 398 -2.00 -14.17 -11.20
C ALA A 398 -1.31 -14.20 -9.83
N GLY A 399 -0.69 -13.09 -9.43
CA GLY A 399 -0.04 -12.94 -8.12
C GLY A 399 -0.97 -13.00 -6.91
N ARG A 400 -2.29 -13.13 -7.11
CA ARG A 400 -3.25 -13.42 -6.04
C ARG A 400 -3.29 -14.87 -5.65
N ALA A 401 -2.85 -15.77 -6.52
CA ALA A 401 -2.66 -17.16 -6.23
C ALA A 401 -1.49 -17.37 -5.26
N GLY A 402 -1.59 -18.34 -4.37
CA GLY A 402 -0.51 -18.79 -3.52
C GLY A 402 0.15 -17.67 -2.69
N ARG A 403 -0.60 -16.75 -2.11
CA ARG A 403 -0.04 -15.71 -1.24
C ARG A 403 0.58 -16.28 0.02
N ASP A 404 0.10 -17.40 0.49
CA ASP A 404 0.83 -18.27 1.40
C ASP A 404 1.90 -19.02 0.59
N GLU A 405 3.16 -18.80 0.89
CA GLU A 405 4.30 -19.41 0.16
C GLU A 405 4.37 -20.93 0.33
N ASN A 406 3.71 -21.47 1.34
CA ASN A 406 3.59 -22.92 1.54
C ASN A 406 2.59 -23.57 0.59
N ILE A 407 1.80 -22.78 -0.14
CA ILE A 407 0.81 -23.24 -1.09
C ILE A 407 1.38 -23.13 -2.50
N THR A 408 1.51 -24.24 -3.20
CA THR A 408 1.74 -24.25 -4.65
C THR A 408 0.41 -23.94 -5.34
N ALA A 409 0.37 -22.89 -6.13
CA ALA A 409 -0.81 -22.43 -6.82
C ALA A 409 -0.61 -22.42 -8.34
N ASP A 410 -1.71 -22.64 -9.06
CA ASP A 410 -1.72 -22.73 -10.51
C ASP A 410 -2.32 -21.48 -11.14
N CYS A 411 -1.65 -20.99 -12.18
CA CYS A 411 -2.05 -19.81 -12.93
C CYS A 411 -2.22 -20.20 -14.40
N TYR A 412 -3.47 -20.23 -14.84
CA TYR A 412 -3.83 -20.66 -16.20
C TYR A 412 -4.29 -19.51 -17.07
N VAL A 413 -3.90 -19.52 -18.33
CA VAL A 413 -4.46 -18.63 -19.36
C VAL A 413 -5.14 -19.51 -20.41
N LEU A 414 -6.43 -19.27 -20.60
CA LEU A 414 -7.22 -19.90 -21.66
C LEU A 414 -7.46 -18.86 -22.75
N PHE A 415 -7.18 -19.17 -24.01
CA PHE A 415 -7.47 -18.25 -25.10
C PHE A 415 -7.84 -19.02 -26.37
N ASN A 416 -8.49 -18.31 -27.30
CA ASN A 416 -8.69 -18.73 -28.67
C ASN A 416 -8.34 -17.57 -29.63
N GLU A 417 -8.29 -17.81 -30.93
CA GLU A 417 -7.97 -16.78 -31.91
C GLU A 417 -8.94 -15.60 -31.91
N GLN A 418 -10.22 -15.84 -31.62
CA GLN A 418 -11.24 -14.78 -31.54
C GLN A 418 -10.99 -13.80 -30.37
N ASP A 419 -10.38 -14.27 -29.28
CA ASP A 419 -10.03 -13.41 -28.15
C ASP A 419 -8.92 -12.45 -28.52
N LEU A 420 -7.94 -12.88 -29.33
CA LEU A 420 -6.87 -12.04 -29.85
C LEU A 420 -7.41 -10.91 -30.71
N ASP A 421 -8.34 -11.21 -31.63
CA ASP A 421 -8.97 -10.21 -32.49
C ASP A 421 -9.75 -9.16 -31.69
N LYS A 422 -10.51 -9.58 -30.67
CA LYS A 422 -11.21 -8.68 -29.75
C LYS A 422 -10.23 -7.80 -28.98
N HIS A 423 -9.14 -8.40 -28.48
CA HIS A 423 -8.13 -7.67 -27.73
C HIS A 423 -7.45 -6.59 -28.58
N PHE A 424 -7.05 -6.91 -29.82
CA PHE A 424 -6.50 -5.93 -30.76
C PHE A 424 -7.49 -4.82 -31.10
N THR A 425 -8.77 -5.14 -31.23
CA THR A 425 -9.82 -4.15 -31.49
C THR A 425 -9.97 -3.17 -30.33
N LEU A 426 -9.99 -3.65 -29.08
CA LEU A 426 -10.06 -2.83 -27.87
C LEU A 426 -8.81 -1.94 -27.72
N LEU A 427 -7.62 -2.46 -27.96
CA LEU A 427 -6.38 -1.67 -27.91
C LEU A 427 -6.37 -0.54 -28.93
N ASN A 428 -6.89 -0.78 -30.13
CA ASN A 428 -7.01 0.24 -31.18
C ASN A 428 -8.04 1.33 -30.81
N GLN A 429 -9.17 0.97 -30.20
CA GLN A 429 -10.18 1.93 -29.72
C GLN A 429 -9.63 2.80 -28.60
N THR A 430 -8.85 2.23 -27.67
CA THR A 430 -8.23 2.99 -26.58
C THR A 430 -7.20 3.99 -27.11
N ARG A 431 -6.42 3.64 -28.14
CA ARG A 431 -5.46 4.54 -28.79
C ARG A 431 -6.14 5.70 -29.53
N LEU A 432 -7.33 5.49 -30.08
CA LEU A 432 -8.11 6.52 -30.78
C LEU A 432 -8.72 7.54 -29.80
N ASN A 433 -9.09 7.11 -28.59
CA ASN A 433 -9.64 7.97 -27.56
C ASN A 433 -8.57 8.77 -26.77
N GLN A 434 -7.29 8.49 -26.95
CA GLN A 434 -6.15 9.21 -26.37
C GLN A 434 -5.55 10.29 -27.30
N LYS A 435 -6.05 10.42 -28.51
CA LYS A 435 -5.75 11.53 -29.44
C LYS A 435 -6.85 12.59 -29.41
#